data_3532cc187c6faceda0cf303487109faf
#
_entry.id   3532cc187c6faceda0cf303487109faf
#
_cell.length_a   1.000
_cell.length_b   1.000
_cell.length_c   1.000
_cell.angle_alpha   90.00
_cell.angle_beta   90.00
_cell.angle_gamma   90.00
#
_symmetry.space_group_name_H-M   'P 1'
#
loop_
_entity.id
_entity.type
_entity.pdbx_description
1 polymer ?
#
loop_
_entity_poly.entity_id
_entity_poly.type
_entity_poly.pdbx_seq_one_letter_code
_entity_poly.pdbx_strand_id
1 'polypeptide(L)'
;MNILQVLNAYRGEGFLLVLYGISLVFLLIREKEPVRHTLLVDLPLVFLVLFFLPPVHALYTKLEDAATYYRILWLIPMSATMLYAALKVCEKHLAAGLAAAILLIALCGRFAYSQEHVVRAQNRLHLPPQVLSVADTITNDMGDAAFVKAAAPPELVPFLRQYETRIRLAYGREMITENWDYTFVSGVYEEMIQDQIRAEDLVEATREALCNYVIINQSKELIGDPEDLGLVLISRVDGYLVYRDPQITETW
;
A
#
# COMPACT_ATOMS: atom_id res chain seq x y z
N MET A 1 -14.08 7.08 11.84
CA MET A 1 -13.22 8.27 11.74
C MET A 1 -14.10 9.48 11.37
N ASN A 2 -13.97 10.64 12.02
CA ASN A 2 -14.75 11.80 11.63
C ASN A 2 -14.07 12.59 10.48
N ILE A 3 -14.84 13.45 9.80
CA ILE A 3 -14.36 14.20 8.62
C ILE A 3 -13.08 15.01 8.89
N LEU A 4 -12.96 15.59 10.08
CA LEU A 4 -11.78 16.38 10.46
C LEU A 4 -10.55 15.51 10.69
N GLN A 5 -10.71 14.30 11.24
CA GLN A 5 -9.62 13.35 11.39
C GLN A 5 -9.11 12.87 10.01
N VAL A 6 -10.03 12.62 9.08
CA VAL A 6 -9.67 12.29 7.68
C VAL A 6 -8.89 13.41 7.03
N LEU A 7 -9.36 14.67 7.18
CA LEU A 7 -8.67 15.83 6.62
C LEU A 7 -7.28 16.03 7.23
N ASN A 8 -7.15 15.86 8.55
CA ASN A 8 -5.85 15.99 9.22
C ASN A 8 -4.86 14.92 8.77
N ALA A 9 -5.32 13.68 8.63
CA ALA A 9 -4.49 12.59 8.10
C ALA A 9 -4.06 12.88 6.65
N TYR A 10 -4.97 13.37 5.81
CA TYR A 10 -4.68 13.75 4.42
C TYR A 10 -3.73 14.94 4.31
N ARG A 11 -3.89 15.95 5.17
CA ARG A 11 -3.04 17.16 5.17
C ARG A 11 -1.56 16.82 5.41
N GLY A 12 -1.29 15.82 6.24
CA GLY A 12 0.04 15.58 6.74
C GLY A 12 0.59 16.79 7.52
N GLU A 13 1.91 16.94 7.55
CA GLU A 13 2.59 18.01 8.30
C GLU A 13 2.96 19.24 7.46
N GLY A 14 2.64 19.21 6.15
CA GLY A 14 2.95 20.31 5.22
C GLY A 14 1.93 21.43 5.18
N PHE A 15 2.29 22.53 4.52
CA PHE A 15 1.44 23.71 4.31
C PHE A 15 0.79 23.75 2.91
N LEU A 16 0.84 22.66 2.16
CA LEU A 16 0.31 22.63 0.78
C LEU A 16 -1.18 22.93 0.69
N LEU A 17 -1.99 22.47 1.65
CA LEU A 17 -3.42 22.80 1.68
C LEU A 17 -3.68 24.28 1.95
N VAL A 18 -2.83 24.93 2.73
CA VAL A 18 -2.93 26.38 2.97
C VAL A 18 -2.58 27.14 1.68
N LEU A 19 -1.49 26.76 1.02
CA LEU A 19 -1.09 27.33 -0.28
C LEU A 19 -2.17 27.12 -1.33
N TYR A 20 -2.79 25.95 -1.37
CA TYR A 20 -3.92 25.65 -2.25
C TYR A 20 -5.12 26.57 -1.95
N GLY A 21 -5.49 26.73 -0.67
CA GLY A 21 -6.58 27.62 -0.25
C GLY A 21 -6.35 29.08 -0.69
N ILE A 22 -5.14 29.59 -0.50
CA ILE A 22 -4.75 30.93 -0.96
C ILE A 22 -4.87 31.03 -2.48
N SER A 23 -4.38 30.02 -3.21
CA SER A 23 -4.46 29.96 -4.68
C SER A 23 -5.90 29.94 -5.18
N LEU A 24 -6.77 29.18 -4.51
CA LEU A 24 -8.19 29.10 -4.84
C LEU A 24 -8.92 30.42 -4.64
N VAL A 25 -8.69 31.08 -3.50
CA VAL A 25 -9.24 32.42 -3.22
C VAL A 25 -8.74 33.47 -4.23
N PHE A 26 -7.46 33.41 -4.58
CA PHE A 26 -6.89 34.30 -5.60
C PHE A 26 -7.58 34.09 -6.96
N LEU A 27 -7.76 32.85 -7.41
CA LEU A 27 -8.41 32.54 -8.70
C LEU A 27 -9.90 32.86 -8.67
N LEU A 28 -10.60 32.68 -7.57
CA LEU A 28 -12.01 33.07 -7.39
C LEU A 28 -12.22 34.57 -7.69
N ILE A 29 -11.23 35.39 -7.32
CA ILE A 29 -11.31 36.86 -7.52
C ILE A 29 -10.81 37.28 -8.90
N ARG A 30 -9.77 36.63 -9.43
CA ARG A 30 -9.01 37.11 -10.58
C ARG A 30 -9.28 36.37 -11.88
N GLU A 31 -9.77 35.11 -11.83
CA GLU A 31 -10.09 34.35 -13.03
C GLU A 31 -11.49 34.72 -13.53
N LYS A 32 -11.59 35.15 -14.80
CA LYS A 32 -12.84 35.53 -15.44
C LYS A 32 -13.19 34.70 -16.66
N GLU A 33 -12.26 33.86 -17.12
CA GLU A 33 -12.50 32.99 -18.24
C GLU A 33 -13.38 31.83 -17.76
N PRO A 34 -14.59 31.63 -18.33
CA PRO A 34 -15.60 30.72 -17.75
C PRO A 34 -15.13 29.28 -17.60
N VAL A 35 -14.46 28.73 -18.61
CA VAL A 35 -14.02 27.33 -18.57
C VAL A 35 -12.97 27.10 -17.49
N ARG A 36 -11.98 28.00 -17.38
CA ARG A 36 -10.93 27.90 -16.36
C ARG A 36 -11.49 28.16 -14.97
N HIS A 37 -12.38 29.13 -14.83
CA HIS A 37 -13.06 29.36 -13.56
C HIS A 37 -13.82 28.13 -13.11
N THR A 38 -14.61 27.52 -14.00
CA THR A 38 -15.35 26.30 -13.66
C THR A 38 -14.43 25.14 -13.26
N LEU A 39 -13.35 24.89 -14.00
CA LEU A 39 -12.47 23.76 -13.74
C LEU A 39 -11.57 23.93 -12.51
N LEU A 40 -11.07 25.15 -12.27
CA LEU A 40 -10.06 25.42 -11.24
C LEU A 40 -10.62 26.06 -9.96
N VAL A 41 -11.88 26.52 -9.99
CA VAL A 41 -12.53 27.18 -8.85
C VAL A 41 -13.86 26.52 -8.50
N ASP A 42 -14.85 26.52 -9.41
CA ASP A 42 -16.21 26.07 -9.06
C ASP A 42 -16.24 24.58 -8.73
N LEU A 43 -15.66 23.75 -9.59
CA LEU A 43 -15.62 22.30 -9.41
C LEU A 43 -14.86 21.88 -8.12
N PRO A 44 -13.65 22.40 -7.86
CA PRO A 44 -12.97 22.21 -6.57
C PRO A 44 -13.79 22.63 -5.35
N LEU A 45 -14.46 23.78 -5.41
CA LEU A 45 -15.32 24.24 -4.33
C LEU A 45 -16.50 23.30 -4.09
N VAL A 46 -17.13 22.81 -5.16
CA VAL A 46 -18.20 21.80 -5.05
C VAL A 46 -17.68 20.54 -4.35
N PHE A 47 -16.52 20.00 -4.75
CA PHE A 47 -15.96 18.82 -4.10
C PHE A 47 -15.56 19.09 -2.64
N LEU A 48 -15.04 20.27 -2.31
CA LEU A 48 -14.77 20.64 -0.92
C LEU A 48 -16.06 20.71 -0.10
N VAL A 49 -17.11 21.34 -0.62
CA VAL A 49 -18.40 21.40 0.05
C VAL A 49 -18.96 19.98 0.26
N LEU A 50 -18.94 19.14 -0.78
CA LEU A 50 -19.41 17.76 -0.69
C LEU A 50 -18.61 16.97 0.35
N PHE A 51 -17.30 17.16 0.43
CA PHE A 51 -16.44 16.50 1.41
C PHE A 51 -16.84 16.85 2.86
N PHE A 52 -17.22 18.08 3.13
CA PHE A 52 -17.61 18.50 4.49
C PHE A 52 -19.08 18.23 4.83
N LEU A 53 -19.92 17.78 3.88
CA LEU A 53 -21.32 17.48 4.14
C LEU A 53 -21.50 16.15 4.88
N PRO A 54 -22.04 16.13 6.12
CA PRO A 54 -22.26 14.88 6.87
C PRO A 54 -23.09 13.83 6.14
N PRO A 55 -24.14 14.16 5.35
CA PRO A 55 -24.87 13.16 4.58
C PRO A 55 -24.01 12.45 3.53
N VAL A 56 -23.06 13.16 2.90
CA VAL A 56 -22.13 12.58 1.91
C VAL A 56 -21.20 11.59 2.58
N HIS A 57 -20.62 11.99 3.73
CA HIS A 57 -19.79 11.10 4.54
C HIS A 57 -20.57 9.85 4.99
N ALA A 58 -21.79 10.02 5.50
CA ALA A 58 -22.63 8.91 5.94
C ALA A 58 -23.04 7.96 4.80
N LEU A 59 -23.25 8.49 3.59
CA LEU A 59 -23.53 7.67 2.40
C LEU A 59 -22.28 6.91 1.96
N TYR A 60 -21.13 7.59 1.92
CA TYR A 60 -19.87 6.96 1.53
C TYR A 60 -19.49 5.79 2.44
N THR A 61 -19.57 5.98 3.75
CA THR A 61 -19.22 4.95 4.75
C THR A 61 -20.15 3.74 4.79
N LYS A 62 -21.31 3.82 4.11
CA LYS A 62 -22.19 2.65 3.86
C LYS A 62 -21.76 1.81 2.67
N LEU A 63 -21.02 2.40 1.73
CA LEU A 63 -20.63 1.79 0.46
C LEU A 63 -19.16 1.37 0.47
N GLU A 64 -18.34 2.11 1.18
CA GLU A 64 -16.87 1.98 1.21
C GLU A 64 -16.34 2.15 2.64
N ASP A 65 -15.09 1.75 2.87
CA ASP A 65 -14.41 1.94 4.14
C ASP A 65 -14.24 3.44 4.46
N ALA A 66 -14.64 3.82 5.69
CA ALA A 66 -14.49 5.19 6.21
C ALA A 66 -13.04 5.71 6.13
N ALA A 67 -12.04 4.83 6.23
CA ALA A 67 -10.63 5.19 6.11
C ALA A 67 -10.27 5.69 4.69
N THR A 68 -11.04 5.34 3.67
CA THR A 68 -10.80 5.75 2.28
C THR A 68 -11.51 7.04 1.85
N TYR A 69 -12.27 7.67 2.75
CA TYR A 69 -13.06 8.87 2.45
C TYR A 69 -12.22 10.03 1.89
N TYR A 70 -10.94 10.14 2.24
CA TYR A 70 -10.02 11.15 1.69
C TYR A 70 -9.87 11.09 0.16
N ARG A 71 -10.25 9.98 -0.48
CA ARG A 71 -10.17 9.81 -1.95
C ARG A 71 -11.02 10.84 -2.71
N ILE A 72 -12.06 11.38 -2.08
CA ILE A 72 -12.85 12.48 -2.66
C ILE A 72 -11.96 13.71 -2.95
N LEU A 73 -10.94 13.96 -2.10
CA LEU A 73 -10.01 15.06 -2.29
C LEU A 73 -9.08 14.85 -3.50
N TRP A 74 -8.92 13.64 -4.00
CA TRP A 74 -8.15 13.37 -5.22
C TRP A 74 -8.81 13.91 -6.50
N LEU A 75 -10.13 14.14 -6.45
CA LEU A 75 -10.86 14.77 -7.57
C LEU A 75 -10.51 16.25 -7.72
N ILE A 76 -9.85 16.85 -6.74
CA ILE A 76 -9.49 18.25 -6.75
C ILE A 76 -8.11 18.42 -7.41
N PRO A 77 -7.99 19.21 -8.51
CA PRO A 77 -6.73 19.40 -9.22
C PRO A 77 -5.81 20.40 -8.49
N MET A 78 -5.41 20.10 -7.24
CA MET A 78 -4.69 21.04 -6.37
C MET A 78 -3.41 21.59 -7.00
N SER A 79 -2.59 20.71 -7.59
CA SER A 79 -1.32 21.13 -8.22
C SER A 79 -1.54 22.04 -9.42
N ALA A 80 -2.52 21.74 -10.27
CA ALA A 80 -2.86 22.57 -11.43
C ALA A 80 -3.38 23.93 -11.00
N THR A 81 -4.23 23.98 -9.98
CA THR A 81 -4.78 25.24 -9.42
C THR A 81 -3.66 26.12 -8.86
N MET A 82 -2.74 25.55 -8.06
CA MET A 82 -1.61 26.30 -7.49
C MET A 82 -0.66 26.80 -8.58
N LEU A 83 -0.30 25.95 -9.54
CA LEU A 83 0.58 26.34 -10.65
C LEU A 83 -0.06 27.45 -11.49
N TYR A 84 -1.33 27.30 -11.86
CA TYR A 84 -2.03 28.30 -12.66
C TYR A 84 -2.17 29.64 -11.92
N ALA A 85 -2.47 29.61 -10.62
CA ALA A 85 -2.50 30.83 -9.79
C ALA A 85 -1.15 31.55 -9.80
N ALA A 86 -0.05 30.81 -9.63
CA ALA A 86 1.29 31.38 -9.66
C ALA A 86 1.64 32.00 -11.02
N LEU A 87 1.34 31.32 -12.13
CA LEU A 87 1.55 31.84 -13.48
C LEU A 87 0.72 33.12 -13.71
N LYS A 88 -0.50 33.15 -13.21
CA LYS A 88 -1.38 34.34 -13.35
C LYS A 88 -0.93 35.53 -12.51
N VAL A 89 -0.34 35.27 -11.33
CA VAL A 89 0.30 36.35 -10.53
C VAL A 89 1.48 36.97 -11.29
N CYS A 90 2.23 36.15 -11.99
CA CYS A 90 3.49 36.54 -12.66
C CYS A 90 3.35 36.67 -14.18
N GLU A 91 2.18 37.04 -14.70
CA GLU A 91 1.91 37.14 -16.15
C GLU A 91 2.99 37.90 -16.93
N LYS A 92 3.55 38.97 -16.32
CA LYS A 92 4.61 39.79 -16.96
C LYS A 92 6.01 39.16 -16.93
N HIS A 93 6.25 38.21 -16.05
CA HIS A 93 7.56 37.59 -15.82
C HIS A 93 7.40 36.07 -15.57
N LEU A 94 6.93 35.33 -16.56
CA LEU A 94 6.57 33.93 -16.46
C LEU A 94 7.70 33.03 -15.89
N ALA A 95 8.94 33.27 -16.31
CA ALA A 95 10.07 32.47 -15.81
C ALA A 95 10.30 32.70 -14.30
N ALA A 96 10.23 33.93 -13.83
CA ALA A 96 10.35 34.25 -12.42
C ALA A 96 9.15 33.74 -11.62
N GLY A 97 7.95 33.80 -12.18
CA GLY A 97 6.73 33.25 -11.59
C GLY A 97 6.80 31.72 -11.43
N LEU A 98 7.27 31.04 -12.46
CA LEU A 98 7.45 29.58 -12.40
C LEU A 98 8.50 29.19 -11.34
N ALA A 99 9.64 29.90 -11.31
CA ALA A 99 10.67 29.66 -10.31
C ALA A 99 10.15 29.89 -8.88
N ALA A 100 9.41 31.00 -8.67
CA ALA A 100 8.78 31.29 -7.38
C ALA A 100 7.73 30.24 -6.97
N ALA A 101 6.91 29.76 -7.92
CA ALA A 101 5.94 28.70 -7.67
C ALA A 101 6.61 27.39 -7.26
N ILE A 102 7.64 26.96 -7.98
CA ILE A 102 8.41 25.76 -7.64
C ILE A 102 9.03 25.90 -6.24
N LEU A 103 9.63 27.02 -5.94
CA LEU A 103 10.23 27.29 -4.63
C LEU A 103 9.17 27.26 -3.51
N LEU A 104 8.02 27.90 -3.71
CA LEU A 104 6.92 27.90 -2.72
C LEU A 104 6.37 26.49 -2.49
N ILE A 105 6.15 25.71 -3.55
CA ILE A 105 5.68 24.34 -3.44
C ILE A 105 6.72 23.49 -2.68
N ALA A 106 8.01 23.66 -3.00
CA ALA A 106 9.08 22.93 -2.32
C ALA A 106 9.18 23.29 -0.83
N LEU A 107 8.99 24.57 -0.48
CA LEU A 107 9.01 25.05 0.92
C LEU A 107 7.76 24.66 1.71
N CYS A 108 6.60 24.61 1.05
CA CYS A 108 5.34 24.23 1.68
C CYS A 108 5.15 22.70 1.77
N GLY A 109 5.85 21.94 0.92
CA GLY A 109 5.83 20.50 0.91
C GLY A 109 6.84 19.88 1.86
N ARG A 110 6.77 18.56 2.00
CA ARG A 110 7.84 17.75 2.59
C ARG A 110 8.55 16.98 1.49
N PHE A 111 9.87 16.83 1.64
CA PHE A 111 10.63 15.99 0.73
C PHE A 111 10.26 14.52 0.98
N ALA A 112 9.54 13.92 0.03
CA ALA A 112 9.00 12.56 0.17
C ALA A 112 10.10 11.47 0.20
N TYR A 113 11.29 11.78 -0.32
CA TYR A 113 12.42 10.86 -0.40
C TYR A 113 13.39 11.02 0.79
N SER A 114 12.89 11.28 1.98
CA SER A 114 13.71 11.27 3.20
C SER A 114 14.15 9.83 3.51
N GLN A 115 15.35 9.68 4.09
CA GLN A 115 15.91 8.36 4.43
C GLN A 115 15.04 7.53 5.40
N GLU A 116 14.12 8.18 6.12
CA GLU A 116 13.20 7.51 7.04
C GLU A 116 12.10 6.72 6.33
N HIS A 117 11.74 7.10 5.09
CA HIS A 117 10.58 6.55 4.39
C HIS A 117 10.92 5.94 3.03
N VAL A 118 12.14 6.15 2.53
CA VAL A 118 12.54 5.68 1.21
C VAL A 118 13.92 5.04 1.27
N VAL A 119 13.97 3.75 1.00
CA VAL A 119 15.21 3.01 0.84
C VAL A 119 15.55 2.92 -0.65
N ARG A 120 16.84 3.07 -1.00
CA ARG A 120 17.29 2.90 -2.37
C ARG A 120 17.01 1.48 -2.83
N ALA A 121 16.30 1.33 -3.94
CA ALA A 121 16.01 0.03 -4.52
C ALA A 121 17.31 -0.75 -4.83
N GLN A 122 17.34 -2.02 -4.42
CA GLN A 122 18.49 -2.91 -4.61
C GLN A 122 18.44 -3.61 -5.96
N ASN A 123 17.28 -3.61 -6.63
CA ASN A 123 17.07 -4.21 -7.93
C ASN A 123 16.09 -3.37 -8.79
N ARG A 124 15.98 -3.71 -10.09
CA ARG A 124 15.10 -3.00 -11.03
C ARG A 124 13.62 -3.15 -10.74
N LEU A 125 13.22 -4.16 -9.98
CA LEU A 125 11.83 -4.44 -9.65
C LEU A 125 11.37 -3.69 -8.41
N HIS A 126 12.29 -3.05 -7.68
CA HIS A 126 12.02 -2.34 -6.42
C HIS A 126 11.41 -3.24 -5.34
N LEU A 127 11.72 -4.55 -5.39
CA LEU A 127 11.29 -5.55 -4.42
C LEU A 127 12.44 -5.92 -3.48
N PRO A 128 12.15 -6.37 -2.24
CA PRO A 128 13.16 -6.95 -1.37
C PRO A 128 13.85 -8.16 -2.06
N PRO A 129 15.20 -8.27 -2.05
CA PRO A 129 15.89 -9.39 -2.69
C PRO A 129 15.41 -10.76 -2.22
N GLN A 130 15.09 -10.89 -0.94
CA GLN A 130 14.59 -12.13 -0.35
C GLN A 130 13.29 -12.63 -1.01
N VAL A 131 12.42 -11.70 -1.43
CA VAL A 131 11.19 -12.04 -2.16
C VAL A 131 11.51 -12.71 -3.49
N LEU A 132 12.52 -12.19 -4.22
CA LEU A 132 12.95 -12.74 -5.50
C LEU A 132 13.48 -14.16 -5.30
N SER A 133 14.41 -14.33 -4.36
CA SER A 133 15.05 -15.62 -4.10
C SER A 133 14.06 -16.70 -3.65
N VAL A 134 13.12 -16.36 -2.76
CA VAL A 134 12.07 -17.26 -2.30
C VAL A 134 11.10 -17.61 -3.43
N ALA A 135 10.64 -16.62 -4.19
CA ALA A 135 9.72 -16.85 -5.30
C ALA A 135 10.36 -17.68 -6.42
N ASP A 136 11.63 -17.39 -6.78
CA ASP A 136 12.38 -18.17 -7.77
C ASP A 136 12.58 -19.63 -7.31
N THR A 137 12.84 -19.85 -6.02
CA THR A 137 12.93 -21.20 -5.45
C THR A 137 11.63 -21.97 -5.65
N ILE A 138 10.49 -21.37 -5.33
CA ILE A 138 9.18 -21.98 -5.51
C ILE A 138 8.89 -22.21 -7.00
N THR A 139 9.16 -21.22 -7.84
CA THR A 139 8.90 -21.29 -9.28
C THR A 139 9.71 -22.39 -9.96
N ASN A 140 10.96 -22.57 -9.57
CA ASN A 140 11.82 -23.62 -10.11
C ASN A 140 11.35 -25.03 -9.66
N ASP A 141 10.84 -25.18 -8.45
CA ASP A 141 10.35 -26.46 -7.92
C ASP A 141 8.94 -26.82 -8.42
N MET A 142 8.06 -25.82 -8.58
CA MET A 142 6.68 -26.06 -9.04
C MET A 142 6.57 -26.48 -10.51
N GLY A 143 7.59 -26.22 -11.32
CA GLY A 143 7.62 -26.56 -12.74
C GLY A 143 6.47 -25.91 -13.54
N ASP A 144 5.70 -26.75 -14.26
CA ASP A 144 4.60 -26.31 -15.14
C ASP A 144 3.26 -26.15 -14.40
N ALA A 145 3.22 -26.24 -13.08
CA ALA A 145 1.98 -26.01 -12.32
C ALA A 145 1.41 -24.63 -12.61
N ALA A 146 0.10 -24.56 -12.87
CA ALA A 146 -0.56 -23.29 -13.20
C ALA A 146 -0.55 -22.33 -12.02
N PHE A 147 -0.86 -22.84 -10.83
CA PHE A 147 -0.83 -22.10 -9.57
C PHE A 147 -0.43 -23.02 -8.42
N VAL A 148 0.22 -22.45 -7.42
CA VAL A 148 0.50 -23.08 -6.13
C VAL A 148 0.13 -22.18 -4.99
N LYS A 149 -0.17 -22.74 -3.83
CA LYS A 149 -0.49 -21.97 -2.64
C LYS A 149 0.65 -22.04 -1.64
N ALA A 150 1.05 -20.90 -1.13
CA ALA A 150 2.14 -20.76 -0.17
C ALA A 150 1.69 -20.12 1.13
N ALA A 151 2.12 -20.69 2.25
CA ALA A 151 2.13 -20.04 3.54
C ALA A 151 3.44 -19.26 3.67
N ALA A 152 3.37 -17.96 3.77
CA ALA A 152 4.54 -17.08 3.81
C ALA A 152 4.50 -16.19 5.05
N PRO A 153 5.67 -15.86 5.65
CA PRO A 153 5.72 -14.94 6.77
C PRO A 153 5.27 -13.52 6.35
N PRO A 154 4.72 -12.73 7.31
CA PRO A 154 4.05 -11.46 7.02
C PRO A 154 4.87 -10.48 6.17
N GLU A 155 6.18 -10.42 6.37
CA GLU A 155 7.07 -9.51 5.67
C GLU A 155 7.21 -9.80 4.16
N LEU A 156 6.94 -11.03 3.71
CA LEU A 156 6.99 -11.42 2.29
C LEU A 156 5.64 -11.28 1.59
N VAL A 157 4.54 -11.38 2.33
CA VAL A 157 3.16 -11.40 1.79
C VAL A 157 2.84 -10.21 0.88
N PRO A 158 3.20 -8.95 1.20
CA PRO A 158 2.89 -7.81 0.33
C PRO A 158 3.55 -7.86 -1.05
N PHE A 159 4.62 -8.64 -1.19
CA PHE A 159 5.52 -8.56 -2.35
C PHE A 159 5.54 -9.81 -3.22
N LEU A 160 5.33 -11.01 -2.65
CA LEU A 160 5.46 -12.27 -3.40
C LEU A 160 4.59 -12.29 -4.66
N ARG A 161 3.30 -11.90 -4.57
CA ARG A 161 2.40 -11.85 -5.73
C ARG A 161 2.68 -10.72 -6.71
N GLN A 162 3.48 -9.72 -6.32
CA GLN A 162 3.92 -8.67 -7.25
C GLN A 162 4.99 -9.21 -8.21
N TYR A 163 5.78 -10.17 -7.75
CA TYR A 163 6.83 -10.78 -8.56
C TYR A 163 6.33 -12.00 -9.34
N GLU A 164 5.66 -12.95 -8.68
CA GLU A 164 5.15 -14.17 -9.30
C GLU A 164 3.66 -14.38 -8.97
N THR A 165 2.81 -14.18 -9.95
CA THR A 165 1.35 -14.24 -9.80
C THR A 165 0.79 -15.66 -9.64
N ARG A 166 1.57 -16.68 -10.04
CA ARG A 166 1.21 -18.10 -9.87
C ARG A 166 1.32 -18.57 -8.42
N ILE A 167 2.03 -17.82 -7.56
CA ILE A 167 2.09 -18.09 -6.12
C ILE A 167 0.90 -17.41 -5.44
N ARG A 168 -0.11 -18.19 -5.05
CA ARG A 168 -1.22 -17.75 -4.21
C ARG A 168 -0.80 -17.81 -2.75
N LEU A 169 -1.35 -16.94 -1.91
CA LEU A 169 -1.00 -16.87 -0.50
C LEU A 169 -2.15 -17.40 0.37
N ALA A 170 -1.82 -18.01 1.50
CA ALA A 170 -2.79 -18.50 2.48
C ALA A 170 -3.61 -17.36 3.12
N TYR A 171 -3.00 -16.18 3.21
CA TYR A 171 -3.63 -14.95 3.70
C TYR A 171 -3.07 -13.73 2.96
N GLY A 172 -3.79 -12.63 2.99
CA GLY A 172 -3.43 -11.40 2.30
C GLY A 172 -2.80 -10.37 3.26
N ARG A 173 -2.34 -9.26 2.66
CA ARG A 173 -1.76 -8.13 3.40
C ARG A 173 -2.76 -7.47 4.37
N GLU A 174 -4.03 -7.68 4.14
CA GLU A 174 -5.11 -7.20 5.00
C GLU A 174 -4.98 -7.69 6.43
N MET A 175 -4.47 -8.90 6.68
CA MET A 175 -4.24 -9.41 8.03
C MET A 175 -3.02 -8.82 8.71
N ILE A 176 -2.14 -8.16 7.95
CA ILE A 176 -0.90 -7.54 8.45
C ILE A 176 -1.15 -6.07 8.85
N THR A 177 -2.24 -5.48 8.39
CA THR A 177 -2.52 -4.05 8.58
C THR A 177 -3.38 -3.84 9.82
N GLU A 178 -2.87 -3.15 10.84
CA GLU A 178 -3.48 -2.95 12.16
C GLU A 178 -4.90 -2.34 12.19
N ASN A 179 -5.38 -1.80 11.07
CA ASN A 179 -6.63 -1.04 11.00
C ASN A 179 -7.79 -1.76 10.30
N TRP A 180 -7.66 -3.06 10.04
CA TRP A 180 -8.72 -3.81 9.37
C TRP A 180 -9.49 -4.64 10.40
N ASP A 181 -10.80 -4.40 10.46
CA ASP A 181 -11.73 -5.12 11.33
C ASP A 181 -12.18 -6.41 10.62
N TYR A 182 -11.43 -7.50 10.83
CA TYR A 182 -11.76 -8.79 10.27
C TYR A 182 -12.58 -9.63 11.22
N THR A 183 -13.64 -10.21 10.69
CA THR A 183 -14.40 -11.26 11.36
C THR A 183 -13.77 -12.64 11.21
N PHE A 184 -12.77 -12.76 10.31
CA PHE A 184 -12.06 -14.01 10.04
C PHE A 184 -10.55 -13.81 10.12
N VAL A 185 -9.87 -14.64 10.90
CA VAL A 185 -8.41 -14.68 11.00
C VAL A 185 -7.94 -16.04 10.46
N SER A 186 -6.92 -16.05 9.61
CA SER A 186 -6.33 -17.26 9.08
C SER A 186 -5.49 -17.96 10.15
N GLY A 187 -5.72 -19.23 10.42
CA GLY A 187 -4.87 -20.02 11.31
C GLY A 187 -3.39 -20.01 10.89
N VAL A 188 -3.11 -20.00 9.58
CA VAL A 188 -1.74 -19.86 9.07
C VAL A 188 -1.10 -18.53 9.50
N TYR A 189 -1.86 -17.43 9.48
CA TYR A 189 -1.35 -16.14 9.96
C TYR A 189 -1.04 -16.18 11.45
N GLU A 190 -1.95 -16.74 12.26
CA GLU A 190 -1.78 -16.83 13.72
C GLU A 190 -0.50 -17.59 14.09
N GLU A 191 -0.20 -18.68 13.40
CA GLU A 191 1.04 -19.45 13.62
C GLU A 191 2.29 -18.70 13.08
N MET A 192 2.20 -18.07 11.93
CA MET A 192 3.32 -17.36 11.31
C MET A 192 3.79 -16.12 12.10
N ILE A 193 2.92 -15.47 12.90
CA ILE A 193 3.29 -14.29 13.69
C ILE A 193 3.95 -14.60 15.02
N GLN A 194 3.88 -15.86 15.50
CA GLN A 194 4.47 -16.25 16.78
C GLN A 194 5.99 -16.05 16.79
N ASP A 195 6.57 -15.70 17.93
CA ASP A 195 8.02 -15.64 18.09
C ASP A 195 8.64 -17.03 18.11
N GLN A 196 7.92 -18.00 18.68
CA GLN A 196 8.24 -19.42 18.66
C GLN A 196 7.19 -20.16 17.83
N ILE A 197 7.61 -20.69 16.69
CA ILE A 197 6.74 -21.43 15.77
C ILE A 197 6.81 -22.93 16.12
N ARG A 198 5.68 -23.52 16.46
CA ARG A 198 5.57 -24.97 16.61
C ARG A 198 5.33 -25.61 15.25
N ALA A 199 6.23 -26.50 14.83
CA ALA A 199 6.13 -27.15 13.53
C ALA A 199 4.80 -27.91 13.35
N GLU A 200 4.32 -28.60 14.40
CA GLU A 200 3.06 -29.36 14.36
C GLU A 200 1.87 -28.44 14.06
N ASP A 201 1.71 -27.35 14.84
CA ASP A 201 0.57 -26.43 14.72
C ASP A 201 0.60 -25.69 13.35
N LEU A 202 1.80 -25.27 12.92
CA LEU A 202 1.98 -24.64 11.61
C LEU A 202 1.63 -25.59 10.45
N VAL A 203 2.13 -26.85 10.50
CA VAL A 203 1.87 -27.84 9.44
C VAL A 203 0.39 -28.20 9.39
N GLU A 204 -0.28 -28.33 10.53
CA GLU A 204 -1.72 -28.56 10.60
C GLU A 204 -2.48 -27.40 9.93
N ALA A 205 -2.21 -26.15 10.34
CA ALA A 205 -2.85 -24.96 9.76
C ALA A 205 -2.59 -24.82 8.26
N THR A 206 -1.36 -25.10 7.79
CA THR A 206 -1.03 -25.03 6.36
C THR A 206 -1.69 -26.12 5.53
N ARG A 207 -1.89 -27.31 6.09
CA ARG A 207 -2.64 -28.40 5.45
C ARG A 207 -4.14 -28.10 5.37
N GLU A 208 -4.73 -27.59 6.43
CA GLU A 208 -6.13 -27.12 6.40
C GLU A 208 -6.33 -26.03 5.33
N ALA A 209 -5.35 -25.15 5.18
CA ALA A 209 -5.36 -24.11 4.15
C ALA A 209 -4.95 -24.61 2.76
N LEU A 210 -4.61 -25.92 2.59
CA LEU A 210 -4.16 -26.52 1.33
C LEU A 210 -2.94 -25.80 0.73
N CYS A 211 -1.92 -25.54 1.54
CA CYS A 211 -0.69 -24.90 1.09
C CYS A 211 0.31 -25.93 0.56
N ASN A 212 0.75 -25.76 -0.69
CA ASN A 212 1.80 -26.60 -1.30
C ASN A 212 3.19 -26.27 -0.74
N TYR A 213 3.41 -25.00 -0.35
CA TYR A 213 4.68 -24.51 0.17
C TYR A 213 4.51 -23.82 1.51
N VAL A 214 5.51 -24.01 2.38
CA VAL A 214 5.62 -23.37 3.69
C VAL A 214 6.96 -22.65 3.77
N ILE A 215 6.93 -21.35 4.03
CA ILE A 215 8.12 -20.51 4.11
C ILE A 215 8.28 -20.07 5.56
N ILE A 216 9.41 -20.41 6.17
CA ILE A 216 9.70 -20.07 7.58
C ILE A 216 10.89 -19.13 7.64
N ASN A 217 10.76 -18.02 8.37
CA ASN A 217 11.85 -17.10 8.64
C ASN A 217 12.81 -17.72 9.66
N GLN A 218 14.09 -17.85 9.30
CA GLN A 218 15.13 -18.47 10.15
C GLN A 218 15.45 -17.64 11.41
N SER A 219 15.02 -16.40 11.50
CA SER A 219 15.17 -15.60 12.71
C SER A 219 14.20 -16.00 13.83
N LYS A 220 13.16 -16.75 13.49
CA LYS A 220 12.18 -17.28 14.44
C LYS A 220 12.66 -18.60 15.05
N GLU A 221 12.33 -18.82 16.32
CA GLU A 221 12.59 -20.10 16.97
C GLU A 221 11.57 -21.14 16.45
N LEU A 222 12.09 -22.26 15.92
CA LEU A 222 11.27 -23.37 15.42
C LEU A 222 11.31 -24.52 16.41
N ILE A 223 10.17 -24.90 16.95
CA ILE A 223 10.02 -26.04 17.86
C ILE A 223 9.50 -27.25 17.07
N GLY A 224 10.29 -28.32 17.03
CA GLY A 224 10.06 -29.48 16.19
C GLY A 224 10.67 -29.33 14.80
N ASP A 225 10.66 -30.42 14.03
CA ASP A 225 11.18 -30.43 12.67
C ASP A 225 10.04 -30.67 11.67
N PRO A 226 9.81 -29.72 10.72
CA PRO A 226 8.80 -29.91 9.67
C PRO A 226 9.07 -31.17 8.79
N GLU A 227 10.33 -31.61 8.65
CA GLU A 227 10.66 -32.80 7.88
C GLU A 227 10.16 -34.10 8.58
N ASP A 228 10.15 -34.14 9.91
CA ASP A 228 9.56 -35.26 10.69
C ASP A 228 8.03 -35.35 10.47
N LEU A 229 7.38 -34.24 10.09
CA LEU A 229 5.95 -34.16 9.77
C LEU A 229 5.66 -34.42 8.29
N GLY A 230 6.71 -34.73 7.51
CA GLY A 230 6.62 -35.11 6.10
C GLY A 230 6.75 -33.92 5.10
N LEU A 231 7.13 -32.75 5.53
CA LEU A 231 7.52 -31.69 4.61
C LEU A 231 8.90 -31.97 4.03
N VAL A 232 9.16 -31.49 2.83
CA VAL A 232 10.46 -31.63 2.16
C VAL A 232 11.11 -30.25 2.07
N LEU A 233 12.29 -30.08 2.65
CA LEU A 233 13.08 -28.86 2.53
C LEU A 233 13.61 -28.73 1.10
N ILE A 234 13.15 -27.70 0.39
CA ILE A 234 13.60 -27.39 -0.98
C ILE A 234 14.86 -26.56 -0.97
N SER A 235 14.88 -25.49 -0.13
CA SER A 235 16.04 -24.58 -0.08
C SER A 235 16.11 -23.81 1.25
N ARG A 236 17.33 -23.37 1.53
CA ARG A 236 17.63 -22.34 2.55
C ARG A 236 18.15 -21.11 1.81
N VAL A 237 17.36 -20.07 1.71
CA VAL A 237 17.66 -18.90 0.87
C VAL A 237 17.36 -17.60 1.60
N ASP A 238 18.35 -16.70 1.64
CA ASP A 238 18.23 -15.33 2.16
C ASP A 238 17.56 -15.20 3.54
N GLY A 239 17.83 -16.16 4.44
CA GLY A 239 17.28 -16.19 5.79
C GLY A 239 15.90 -16.87 5.89
N TYR A 240 15.47 -17.59 4.84
CA TYR A 240 14.22 -18.35 4.84
C TYR A 240 14.46 -19.83 4.55
N LEU A 241 13.62 -20.65 5.18
CA LEU A 241 13.48 -22.07 4.86
C LEU A 241 12.25 -22.20 3.96
N VAL A 242 12.41 -22.83 2.80
CA VAL A 242 11.32 -23.10 1.88
C VAL A 242 11.06 -24.59 1.86
N TYR A 243 9.90 -24.99 2.36
CA TYR A 243 9.44 -26.38 2.38
C TYR A 243 8.33 -26.58 1.35
N ARG A 244 8.25 -27.81 0.80
CA ARG A 244 7.11 -28.30 0.04
C ARG A 244 6.39 -29.37 0.86
N ASP A 245 5.06 -29.32 0.88
CA ASP A 245 4.25 -30.42 1.42
C ASP A 245 3.82 -31.36 0.27
N PRO A 246 4.40 -32.59 0.16
CA PRO A 246 4.04 -33.52 -0.88
C PRO A 246 2.65 -34.15 -0.70
N GLN A 247 2.00 -33.96 0.45
CA GLN A 247 0.64 -34.44 0.69
C GLN A 247 -0.41 -33.52 0.01
N ILE A 248 -0.06 -32.27 -0.28
CA ILE A 248 -0.93 -31.33 -0.97
C ILE A 248 -0.64 -31.40 -2.46
N THR A 249 -1.44 -32.17 -3.18
CA THR A 249 -1.33 -32.37 -4.62
C THR A 249 -2.22 -31.45 -5.45
N GLU A 250 -3.11 -30.69 -4.80
CA GLU A 250 -3.97 -29.74 -5.46
C GLU A 250 -3.14 -28.58 -6.04
N THR A 251 -3.20 -28.42 -7.34
CA THR A 251 -2.71 -27.23 -8.06
C THR A 251 -3.93 -26.41 -8.48
N TRP A 252 -3.96 -25.15 -8.15
CA TRP A 252 -5.10 -24.24 -8.34
C TRP A 252 -5.09 -23.61 -9.72
#